data_167b8dc2e9044b7fd29215b0f2752a07
#
_entry.id   167b8dc2e9044b7fd29215b0f2752a07
#
_cell.length_a   1.000
_cell.length_b   1.000
_cell.length_c   1.000
_cell.angle_alpha   90.00
_cell.angle_beta   90.00
_cell.angle_gamma   90.00
#
_symmetry.space_group_name_H-M   'P 1'
#
loop_
_entity.id
_entity.type
_entity.pdbx_description
1 polymer ?
#
loop_
_entity_poly.entity_id
_entity_poly.type
_entity_poly.pdbx_seq_one_letter_code
_entity_poly.pdbx_strand_id
1 'polypeptide(L)'
;IFGLAIAYLAILFNLNFVCKNKRLRSLGRLAIPSSVFNINEPLVFGVPTVLNILTFIPSMICVAINLVVAYLSTAAGLMSKTCMSVPWTLPAPLYAFLSTMDYRAIIIWFVLFAINIIVFIPFMKSYDKQMDLEDEKLSEQGE
;
A
#
# COMPACT_ATOMS: atom_id res chain seq x y z
N ILE A 1 -11.08 3.82 -2.94
CA ILE A 1 -9.96 4.41 -2.16
C ILE A 1 -9.60 3.53 -0.97
N PHE A 2 -10.55 3.03 -0.19
CA PHE A 2 -10.24 2.05 0.86
C PHE A 2 -9.50 0.80 0.34
N GLY A 3 -9.67 0.41 -0.92
CA GLY A 3 -9.00 -0.74 -1.49
C GLY A 3 -7.52 -0.50 -1.79
N LEU A 4 -7.23 0.23 -2.84
CA LEU A 4 -5.89 0.37 -3.41
C LEU A 4 -4.99 1.32 -2.62
N ALA A 5 -5.50 2.46 -2.17
CA ALA A 5 -4.68 3.46 -1.47
C ALA A 5 -4.01 2.91 -0.21
N ILE A 6 -4.74 2.12 0.59
CA ILE A 6 -4.20 1.50 1.80
C ILE A 6 -3.14 0.46 1.44
N ALA A 7 -3.36 -0.33 0.39
CA ALA A 7 -2.41 -1.34 -0.08
C ALA A 7 -1.09 -0.70 -0.53
N TYR A 8 -1.12 0.39 -1.31
CA TYR A 8 0.09 1.08 -1.74
C TYR A 8 0.85 1.76 -0.59
N LEU A 9 0.14 2.34 0.37
CA LEU A 9 0.78 2.88 1.58
C LEU A 9 1.42 1.77 2.42
N ALA A 10 0.83 0.57 2.46
CA ALA A 10 1.44 -0.59 3.11
C ALA A 10 2.69 -1.08 2.38
N ILE A 11 2.70 -1.07 1.03
CA ILE A 11 3.90 -1.34 0.23
C ILE A 11 4.98 -0.31 0.57
N LEU A 12 4.64 0.98 0.55
CA LEU A 12 5.57 2.07 0.89
C LEU A 12 6.20 1.87 2.26
N PHE A 13 5.39 1.53 3.26
CA PHE A 13 5.88 1.24 4.61
C PHE A 13 6.86 0.07 4.61
N ASN A 14 6.51 -1.05 3.97
CA ASN A 14 7.36 -2.23 3.88
C ASN A 14 8.68 -1.96 3.13
N LEU A 15 8.67 -1.18 2.05
CA LEU A 15 9.89 -0.77 1.33
C LEU A 15 10.87 -0.01 2.22
N ASN A 16 10.37 0.86 3.09
CA ASN A 16 11.22 1.67 3.95
C ASN A 16 11.72 0.94 5.20
N PHE A 17 10.92 0.04 5.77
CA PHE A 17 11.19 -0.57 7.08
C PHE A 17 11.53 -2.06 7.04
N VAL A 18 11.01 -2.81 6.08
CA VAL A 18 11.19 -4.27 5.98
C VAL A 18 12.28 -4.64 4.98
N CYS A 19 12.32 -3.99 3.81
CA CYS A 19 13.31 -4.27 2.78
C CYS A 19 14.70 -3.77 3.19
N LYS A 20 15.74 -4.55 2.88
CA LYS A 20 17.14 -4.23 3.14
C LYS A 20 17.86 -3.72 1.92
N ASN A 21 17.42 -4.11 0.72
CA ASN A 21 18.00 -3.71 -0.55
C ASN A 21 17.99 -2.18 -0.68
N LYS A 22 19.16 -1.60 -0.98
CA LYS A 22 19.37 -0.14 -1.06
C LYS A 22 18.52 0.49 -2.16
N ARG A 23 18.34 -0.22 -3.28
CA ARG A 23 17.57 0.25 -4.43
C ARG A 23 16.08 0.36 -4.09
N LEU A 24 15.51 -0.68 -3.47
CA LEU A 24 14.12 -0.69 -3.02
C LEU A 24 13.84 0.38 -1.97
N ARG A 25 14.77 0.55 -1.04
CA ARG A 25 14.66 1.56 0.02
C ARG A 25 14.75 3.00 -0.52
N SER A 26 15.58 3.21 -1.52
CA SER A 26 15.69 4.50 -2.22
C SER A 26 14.40 4.85 -2.94
N LEU A 27 13.81 3.89 -3.68
CA LEU A 27 12.50 4.04 -4.32
C LEU A 27 11.39 4.34 -3.30
N GLY A 28 11.39 3.62 -2.18
CA GLY A 28 10.44 3.88 -1.09
C GLY A 28 10.52 5.32 -0.58
N ARG A 29 11.71 5.82 -0.34
CA ARG A 29 11.91 7.21 0.14
C ARG A 29 11.48 8.26 -0.88
N LEU A 30 11.79 8.04 -2.16
CA LEU A 30 11.41 8.95 -3.24
C LEU A 30 9.88 8.99 -3.45
N ALA A 31 9.19 7.90 -3.16
CA ALA A 31 7.75 7.80 -3.30
C ALA A 31 6.96 8.39 -2.11
N ILE A 32 7.60 8.68 -0.97
CA ILE A 32 6.90 9.21 0.23
C ILE A 32 6.09 10.46 -0.08
N PRO A 33 6.67 11.54 -0.68
CA PRO A 33 5.94 12.78 -0.88
C PRO A 33 4.68 12.62 -1.73
N SER A 34 4.75 11.83 -2.80
CA SER A 34 3.61 11.59 -3.70
C SER A 34 2.55 10.68 -3.08
N SER A 35 2.99 9.61 -2.40
CA SER A 35 2.07 8.62 -1.82
C SER A 35 1.26 9.16 -0.63
N VAL A 36 1.80 10.14 0.11
CA VAL A 36 1.03 10.84 1.16
C VAL A 36 -0.22 11.51 0.57
N PHE A 37 -0.11 12.05 -0.64
CA PHE A 37 -1.22 12.64 -1.39
C PHE A 37 -1.96 11.64 -2.27
N ASN A 38 -1.83 10.34 -1.98
CA ASN A 38 -2.47 9.26 -2.71
C ASN A 38 -2.05 9.13 -4.19
N ILE A 39 -0.92 9.73 -4.57
CA ILE A 39 -0.32 9.64 -5.90
C ILE A 39 0.69 8.49 -5.86
N ASN A 40 0.29 7.31 -6.34
CA ASN A 40 1.04 6.07 -6.17
C ASN A 40 1.80 5.62 -7.42
N GLU A 41 1.79 6.41 -8.48
CA GLU A 41 2.47 6.12 -9.73
C GLU A 41 3.96 5.82 -9.57
N PRO A 42 4.74 6.53 -8.71
CA PRO A 42 6.13 6.19 -8.48
C PRO A 42 6.34 4.80 -7.89
N LEU A 43 5.38 4.30 -7.09
CA LEU A 43 5.40 2.93 -6.56
C LEU A 43 4.99 1.91 -7.62
N VAL A 44 3.99 2.21 -8.44
CA VAL A 44 3.49 1.31 -9.47
C VAL A 44 4.56 1.02 -10.51
N PHE A 45 5.31 2.05 -10.91
CA PHE A 45 6.36 1.94 -11.94
C PHE A 45 7.74 1.63 -11.35
N GLY A 46 8.06 2.13 -10.18
CA GLY A 46 9.35 1.90 -9.52
C GLY A 46 9.48 0.48 -8.94
N VAL A 47 8.42 0.00 -8.30
CA VAL A 47 8.24 -1.41 -7.95
C VAL A 47 7.24 -1.95 -8.95
N PRO A 48 7.61 -2.75 -9.96
CA PRO A 48 6.68 -3.17 -11.01
C PRO A 48 5.57 -4.06 -10.44
N THR A 49 4.66 -3.43 -9.69
CA THR A 49 3.62 -4.12 -8.90
C THR A 49 2.65 -4.92 -9.76
N VAL A 50 2.44 -4.50 -11.00
CA VAL A 50 1.54 -5.20 -11.93
C VAL A 50 2.23 -6.35 -12.66
N LEU A 51 3.54 -6.22 -12.92
CA LEU A 51 4.33 -7.20 -13.68
C LEU A 51 5.00 -8.25 -12.79
N ASN A 52 5.02 -8.06 -11.50
CA ASN A 52 5.63 -8.98 -10.54
C ASN A 52 4.57 -9.69 -9.69
N ILE A 53 4.51 -11.01 -9.81
CA ILE A 53 3.57 -11.87 -9.07
C ILE A 53 3.72 -11.70 -7.56
N LEU A 54 4.93 -11.47 -7.04
CA LEU A 54 5.20 -11.29 -5.61
C LEU A 54 4.59 -10.01 -5.02
N THR A 55 4.33 -9.03 -5.84
CA THR A 55 3.67 -7.77 -5.41
C THR A 55 2.22 -7.71 -5.87
N PHE A 56 1.88 -8.32 -7.01
CA PHE A 56 0.53 -8.34 -7.55
C PHE A 56 -0.44 -9.17 -6.69
N ILE A 57 -0.06 -10.42 -6.34
CA ILE A 57 -0.91 -11.31 -5.54
C ILE A 57 -1.29 -10.68 -4.19
N PRO A 58 -0.32 -10.22 -3.35
CA PRO A 58 -0.70 -9.60 -2.08
C PRO A 58 -1.50 -8.32 -2.27
N SER A 59 -1.28 -7.56 -3.34
CA SER A 59 -2.09 -6.37 -3.64
C SER A 59 -3.56 -6.75 -3.88
N MET A 60 -3.83 -7.80 -4.64
CA MET A 60 -5.20 -8.28 -4.88
C MET A 60 -5.86 -8.79 -3.60
N ILE A 61 -5.12 -9.55 -2.78
CA ILE A 61 -5.60 -10.04 -1.48
C ILE A 61 -5.94 -8.86 -0.56
N CYS A 62 -5.06 -7.88 -0.46
CA CYS A 62 -5.28 -6.68 0.35
C CYS A 62 -6.51 -5.88 -0.10
N VAL A 63 -6.67 -5.69 -1.42
CA VAL A 63 -7.84 -5.00 -1.98
C VAL A 63 -9.12 -5.74 -1.61
N ALA A 64 -9.15 -7.06 -1.75
CA ALA A 64 -10.31 -7.88 -1.39
C ALA A 64 -10.64 -7.77 0.12
N ILE A 65 -9.63 -7.89 0.99
CA ILE A 65 -9.80 -7.72 2.45
C ILE A 65 -10.34 -6.33 2.77
N ASN A 66 -9.75 -5.29 2.19
CA ASN A 66 -10.14 -3.91 2.42
C ASN A 66 -11.61 -3.65 2.02
N LEU A 67 -12.04 -4.17 0.87
CA LEU A 67 -13.41 -4.03 0.40
C LEU A 67 -14.40 -4.77 1.30
N VAL A 68 -14.09 -6.01 1.67
CA VAL A 68 -14.95 -6.82 2.54
C VAL A 68 -15.09 -6.17 3.92
N VAL A 69 -13.98 -5.77 4.54
CA VAL A 69 -14.00 -5.15 5.87
C VAL A 69 -14.72 -3.79 5.83
N ALA A 70 -14.46 -2.95 4.82
CA ALA A 70 -15.16 -1.68 4.67
C ALA A 70 -16.67 -1.89 4.48
N TYR A 71 -17.08 -2.86 3.68
CA TYR A 71 -18.48 -3.20 3.47
C TYR A 71 -19.15 -3.69 4.77
N LEU A 72 -18.52 -4.66 5.45
CA LEU A 72 -19.05 -5.20 6.70
C LEU A 72 -19.13 -4.14 7.80
N SER A 73 -18.12 -3.26 7.90
CA SER A 73 -18.13 -2.15 8.87
C SER A 73 -19.26 -1.17 8.61
N THR A 74 -19.56 -0.89 7.34
CA THR A 74 -20.68 -0.04 6.95
C THR A 74 -22.03 -0.74 7.19
N ALA A 75 -22.13 -2.02 6.85
CA ALA A 75 -23.34 -2.82 7.04
C ALA A 75 -23.69 -3.02 8.54
N ALA A 76 -22.65 -3.19 9.37
CA ALA A 76 -22.79 -3.29 10.84
C ALA A 76 -23.07 -1.94 11.54
N GLY A 77 -23.10 -0.83 10.79
CA GLY A 77 -23.31 0.51 11.37
C GLY A 77 -22.11 1.05 12.16
N LEU A 78 -20.94 0.41 12.03
CA LEU A 78 -19.70 0.87 12.67
C LEU A 78 -19.10 2.09 11.96
N MET A 79 -19.46 2.32 10.72
CA MET A 79 -19.02 3.44 9.91
C MET A 79 -20.20 3.97 9.09
N SER A 80 -20.30 5.29 8.99
CA SER A 80 -21.33 5.94 8.16
C SER A 80 -21.10 5.66 6.68
N LYS A 81 -22.19 5.63 5.91
CA LYS A 81 -22.10 5.52 4.45
C LYS A 81 -21.43 6.77 3.89
N THR A 82 -20.74 6.60 2.76
CA THR A 82 -20.13 7.72 2.04
C THR A 82 -21.23 8.71 1.64
N CYS A 83 -21.14 9.94 2.14
CA CYS A 83 -22.14 10.98 1.90
C CYS A 83 -21.63 12.13 1.02
N MET A 84 -20.31 12.22 0.81
CA MET A 84 -19.69 13.32 0.08
C MET A 84 -18.63 12.82 -0.89
N SER A 85 -18.58 13.42 -2.08
CA SER A 85 -17.49 13.22 -3.04
C SER A 85 -16.32 14.12 -2.66
N VAL A 86 -15.17 13.52 -2.41
CA VAL A 86 -13.94 14.20 -1.97
C VAL A 86 -12.86 14.00 -3.02
N PRO A 87 -11.98 14.98 -3.30
CA PRO A 87 -10.86 14.80 -4.20
C PRO A 87 -9.96 13.63 -3.77
N TRP A 88 -9.61 12.77 -4.71
CA TRP A 88 -8.83 11.55 -4.44
C TRP A 88 -7.37 11.82 -4.04
N THR A 89 -6.88 13.04 -4.29
CA THR A 89 -5.52 13.49 -3.96
C THR A 89 -5.33 13.86 -2.49
N LEU A 90 -6.36 13.77 -1.66
CA LEU A 90 -6.22 14.00 -0.23
C LEU A 90 -5.50 12.85 0.47
N PRO A 91 -4.75 13.13 1.54
CA PRO A 91 -4.21 12.08 2.40
C PRO A 91 -5.29 11.08 2.81
N ALA A 92 -4.99 9.79 2.68
CA ALA A 92 -5.99 8.73 2.78
C ALA A 92 -6.80 8.72 4.10
N PRO A 93 -6.24 9.01 5.30
CA PRO A 93 -7.04 9.14 6.53
C PRO A 93 -8.02 10.31 6.50
N LEU A 94 -7.60 11.45 5.93
CA LEU A 94 -8.47 12.62 5.79
C LEU A 94 -9.59 12.37 4.78
N TYR A 95 -9.26 11.66 3.70
CA TYR A 95 -10.26 11.24 2.73
C TYR A 95 -11.32 10.34 3.37
N ALA A 96 -10.90 9.36 4.20
CA ALA A 96 -11.81 8.47 4.91
C ALA A 96 -12.78 9.26 5.81
N PHE A 97 -12.25 10.22 6.56
CA PHE A 97 -13.05 11.08 7.43
C PHE A 97 -14.02 11.96 6.64
N LEU A 98 -13.54 12.72 5.67
CA LEU A 98 -14.36 13.68 4.93
C LEU A 98 -15.44 13.00 4.09
N SER A 99 -15.16 11.83 3.53
CA SER A 99 -16.15 11.10 2.71
C SER A 99 -17.30 10.52 3.53
N THR A 100 -17.08 10.20 4.79
CA THR A 100 -18.08 9.60 5.69
C THR A 100 -18.58 10.55 6.77
N MET A 101 -17.87 11.67 7.00
CA MET A 101 -18.08 12.61 8.11
C MET A 101 -18.11 11.91 9.47
N ASP A 102 -17.35 10.82 9.61
CA ASP A 102 -17.32 9.97 10.79
C ASP A 102 -15.87 9.65 11.18
N TYR A 103 -15.49 9.98 12.42
CA TYR A 103 -14.15 9.69 12.95
C TYR A 103 -13.85 8.17 13.04
N ARG A 104 -14.88 7.34 13.12
CA ARG A 104 -14.74 5.88 13.16
C ARG A 104 -14.13 5.33 11.87
N ALA A 105 -14.33 6.02 10.75
CA ALA A 105 -13.69 5.67 9.48
C ALA A 105 -12.16 5.77 9.54
N ILE A 106 -11.62 6.71 10.32
CA ILE A 106 -10.17 6.83 10.53
C ILE A 106 -9.64 5.61 11.29
N ILE A 107 -10.35 5.17 12.33
CA ILE A 107 -9.96 4.00 13.15
C ILE A 107 -9.93 2.75 12.26
N ILE A 108 -10.99 2.52 11.49
CA ILE A 108 -11.08 1.39 10.56
C ILE A 108 -9.96 1.47 9.52
N TRP A 109 -9.66 2.66 9.02
CA TRP A 109 -8.56 2.87 8.09
C TRP A 109 -7.20 2.43 8.68
N PHE A 110 -6.88 2.82 9.92
CA PHE A 110 -5.64 2.40 10.58
C PHE A 110 -5.59 0.90 10.86
N VAL A 111 -6.70 0.28 11.23
CA VAL A 111 -6.79 -1.18 11.40
C VAL A 111 -6.51 -1.89 10.08
N LEU A 112 -7.14 -1.45 8.99
CA LEU A 112 -6.89 -1.99 7.66
C LEU A 112 -5.44 -1.77 7.21
N PHE A 113 -4.87 -0.61 7.49
CA PHE A 113 -3.47 -0.32 7.19
C PHE A 113 -2.52 -1.29 7.90
N ALA A 114 -2.73 -1.56 9.19
CA ALA A 114 -1.95 -2.53 9.94
C ALA A 114 -2.08 -3.96 9.37
N ILE A 115 -3.29 -4.40 9.03
CA ILE A 115 -3.54 -5.70 8.40
C ILE A 115 -2.78 -5.79 7.06
N ASN A 116 -2.86 -4.75 6.23
CA ASN A 116 -2.16 -4.74 4.94
C ASN A 116 -0.64 -4.82 5.11
N ILE A 117 -0.05 -4.10 6.08
CA ILE A 117 1.38 -4.20 6.38
C ILE A 117 1.75 -5.65 6.68
N ILE A 118 1.01 -6.32 7.56
CA ILE A 118 1.28 -7.71 7.96
C ILE A 118 1.19 -8.66 6.76
N VAL A 119 0.17 -8.50 5.90
CA VAL A 119 0.01 -9.33 4.71
C VAL A 119 1.18 -9.13 3.74
N PHE A 120 1.68 -7.91 3.58
CA PHE A 120 2.78 -7.63 2.67
C PHE A 120 4.17 -8.11 3.17
N ILE A 121 4.41 -8.23 4.48
CA ILE A 121 5.72 -8.59 5.04
C ILE A 121 6.34 -9.82 4.37
N PRO A 122 5.67 -11.01 4.29
CA PRO A 122 6.30 -12.20 3.71
C PRO A 122 6.63 -12.05 2.23
N PHE A 123 5.75 -11.38 1.49
CA PHE A 123 5.94 -11.16 0.05
C PHE A 123 7.07 -10.16 -0.24
N MET A 124 7.12 -9.08 0.54
CA MET A 124 8.18 -8.07 0.40
C MET A 124 9.56 -8.60 0.79
N LYS A 125 9.65 -9.51 1.78
CA LYS A 125 10.91 -10.21 2.08
C LYS A 125 11.36 -11.12 0.94
N SER A 126 10.43 -11.79 0.27
CA SER A 126 10.74 -12.63 -0.89
C SER A 126 11.18 -11.78 -2.08
N TYR A 127 10.54 -10.64 -2.28
CA TYR A 127 10.89 -9.68 -3.32
C TYR A 127 12.27 -9.04 -3.08
N ASP A 128 12.57 -8.68 -1.85
CA ASP A 128 13.87 -8.15 -1.43
C ASP A 128 15.02 -9.11 -1.78
N LYS A 129 14.84 -10.40 -1.46
CA LYS A 129 15.82 -11.45 -1.83
C LYS A 129 15.98 -11.61 -3.34
N GLN A 130 14.90 -11.54 -4.09
CA GLN A 130 14.95 -11.64 -5.56
C GLN A 130 15.76 -10.48 -6.15
N MET A 131 15.53 -9.26 -5.66
CA MET A 131 16.26 -8.07 -6.09
C MET A 131 17.75 -8.14 -5.73
N ASP A 132 18.10 -8.66 -4.55
CA ASP A 132 19.51 -8.86 -4.18
C ASP A 132 20.22 -9.82 -5.14
N LEU A 133 19.57 -10.93 -5.52
CA LEU A 133 20.10 -11.90 -6.48
C LEU A 133 20.24 -11.31 -7.90
N GLU A 134 19.34 -10.43 -8.31
CA GLU A 134 19.43 -9.73 -9.58
C GLU A 134 20.58 -8.73 -9.60
N ASP A 135 20.76 -7.97 -8.51
CA ASP A 135 21.85 -7.03 -8.38
C ASP A 135 23.22 -7.72 -8.35
N GLU A 136 23.35 -8.91 -7.71
CA GLU A 136 24.56 -9.74 -7.76
C GLU A 136 24.89 -10.19 -9.19
N LYS A 137 23.92 -10.72 -9.92
CA LYS A 137 24.12 -11.15 -11.32
C LYS A 137 24.53 -10.03 -12.24
N LEU A 138 23.97 -8.83 -12.04
CA LEU A 138 24.34 -7.65 -12.83
C LEU A 138 25.77 -7.19 -12.54
N SER A 139 26.26 -7.33 -11.30
CA SER A 139 27.63 -7.01 -10.92
C SER A 139 28.64 -7.99 -11.53
N GLU A 140 28.29 -9.30 -11.61
CA GLU A 140 29.13 -10.32 -12.25
C GLU A 140 29.21 -10.20 -13.78
N GLN A 141 28.19 -9.64 -14.43
CA GLN A 141 28.17 -9.42 -15.88
C GLN A 141 28.82 -8.11 -16.31
N GLY A 142 29.11 -7.22 -15.36
CA GLY A 142 29.75 -5.92 -15.61
C GLY A 142 31.26 -5.91 -15.45
N GLU A 143 31.89 -7.05 -15.04
CA GLU A 143 33.34 -7.29 -15.06
C GLU A 143 33.76 -8.05 -16.35
#